data_763769ffde21fbe66244f9bfab6db1e9
#
_entry.id   763769ffde21fbe66244f9bfab6db1e9
#
_cell.length_a   1.000
_cell.length_b   1.000
_cell.length_c   1.000
_cell.angle_alpha   90.00
_cell.angle_beta   90.00
_cell.angle_gamma   90.00
#
_symmetry.space_group_name_H-M   'P 1'
#
loop_
_entity.id
_entity.type
_entity.pdbx_description
1 polymer ?
#
loop_
_entity_poly.entity_id
_entity_poly.type
_entity_poly.pdbx_seq_one_letter_code
_entity_poly.pdbx_strand_id
1 'polypeptide(L)'
;MTPTDLRLLVIDDDPAICQLLSDLAMAFGYDTTTASTPDEIFERLGGSYALIMLDLSLGETDGMRVMRALAEEQPGANLVLLTGADTSVLQGARRVAELSGFRVVASVSKPASITELEEILRPAGDYLGAQQATGGGDDLDEEARLALSVGAALDKGSLHLVYQPIVSVADNQIRGAEALVRLAVEGFESLSPEIWVPIVERMGRSCDLLDHVLRMAAHDRITVPALRALETLSVNVSVLDLADLGLPERAERVLGRACPPERWVLEITETAEVDKLADALDVLIRLRLKGFGLAADDFGSGSSTLARLREYPFTSLKADRRFVRTEHHDNEHAENMLRAAVDLGAALGLRVVAEGVETEDELVLARDVGCDLAQGYYIGRPVRAEAFGILVASWNVRIAEDVH
;
A
#
# COMPACT_ATOMS: atom_id res chain seq x y z
N MET A 1 32.76 20.46 -14.37
CA MET A 1 31.31 20.64 -14.58
C MET A 1 30.83 21.51 -13.43
N THR A 2 30.26 22.64 -13.72
CA THR A 2 29.71 23.60 -12.74
C THR A 2 28.60 22.92 -11.93
N PRO A 3 28.43 23.23 -10.62
CA PRO A 3 27.33 22.70 -9.83
C PRO A 3 26.03 23.14 -10.51
N THR A 4 25.24 22.18 -10.92
CA THR A 4 23.97 22.40 -11.60
C THR A 4 22.97 22.91 -10.59
N ASP A 5 22.31 24.00 -10.93
CA ASP A 5 21.40 24.82 -10.16
C ASP A 5 20.34 24.01 -9.38
N LEU A 6 20.52 23.84 -8.08
CA LEU A 6 19.51 23.38 -7.14
C LEU A 6 18.44 24.48 -7.02
N ARG A 7 17.58 24.59 -8.02
CA ARG A 7 16.54 25.63 -8.04
C ARG A 7 15.32 25.16 -7.30
N LEU A 8 14.88 25.97 -6.32
CA LEU A 8 13.65 25.78 -5.56
C LEU A 8 12.64 26.86 -5.94
N LEU A 9 11.39 26.47 -6.18
CA LEU A 9 10.26 27.39 -6.27
C LEU A 9 9.44 27.31 -4.99
N VAL A 10 9.24 28.45 -4.33
CA VAL A 10 8.35 28.59 -3.17
C VAL A 10 7.11 29.37 -3.59
N ILE A 11 5.94 28.77 -3.41
CA ILE A 11 4.64 29.37 -3.73
C ILE A 11 3.82 29.46 -2.45
N ASP A 12 3.63 30.69 -1.96
CA ASP A 12 2.87 30.98 -0.74
C ASP A 12 2.37 32.42 -0.83
N ASP A 13 1.13 32.70 -0.46
CA ASP A 13 0.55 34.07 -0.50
C ASP A 13 1.06 34.97 0.61
N ASP A 14 1.73 34.41 1.63
CA ASP A 14 2.42 35.18 2.67
C ASP A 14 3.89 35.41 2.31
N PRO A 15 4.29 36.66 1.95
CA PRO A 15 5.68 36.97 1.62
C PRO A 15 6.67 36.69 2.77
N ALA A 16 6.21 36.71 4.02
CA ALA A 16 7.08 36.41 5.17
C ALA A 16 7.40 34.91 5.22
N ILE A 17 6.44 34.06 4.88
CA ILE A 17 6.66 32.60 4.76
C ILE A 17 7.57 32.31 3.55
N CYS A 18 7.33 32.95 2.41
CA CYS A 18 8.21 32.87 1.25
C CYS A 18 9.66 33.20 1.61
N GLN A 19 9.88 34.29 2.35
CA GLN A 19 11.23 34.69 2.76
C GLN A 19 11.86 33.70 3.74
N LEU A 20 11.10 33.22 4.73
CA LEU A 20 11.56 32.21 5.70
C LEU A 20 12.00 30.93 5.01
N LEU A 21 11.18 30.38 4.12
CA LEU A 21 11.46 29.16 3.37
C LEU A 21 12.66 29.35 2.44
N SER A 22 12.77 30.53 1.81
CA SER A 22 13.91 30.88 0.97
C SER A 22 15.21 30.93 1.78
N ASP A 23 15.21 31.59 2.93
CA ASP A 23 16.42 31.70 3.79
C ASP A 23 16.84 30.33 4.31
N LEU A 24 15.90 29.49 4.72
CA LEU A 24 16.18 28.10 5.12
C LEU A 24 16.76 27.29 3.96
N ALA A 25 16.15 27.33 2.79
CA ALA A 25 16.58 26.57 1.63
C ALA A 25 17.97 27.00 1.12
N MET A 26 18.28 28.28 1.18
CA MET A 26 19.61 28.79 0.84
C MET A 26 20.71 28.22 1.75
N ALA A 27 20.40 27.97 3.02
CA ALA A 27 21.36 27.32 3.95
C ALA A 27 21.69 25.87 3.52
N PHE A 28 20.84 25.23 2.73
CA PHE A 28 21.03 23.89 2.13
C PHE A 28 21.48 23.94 0.66
N GLY A 29 21.88 25.13 0.17
CA GLY A 29 22.48 25.30 -1.15
C GLY A 29 21.50 25.47 -2.31
N TYR A 30 20.21 25.71 -2.04
CA TYR A 30 19.22 26.00 -3.08
C TYR A 30 19.33 27.43 -3.60
N ASP A 31 19.19 27.58 -4.92
CA ASP A 31 18.85 28.88 -5.56
C ASP A 31 17.33 29.01 -5.59
N THR A 32 16.80 29.94 -4.79
CA THR A 32 15.37 30.04 -4.52
C THR A 32 14.68 31.10 -5.34
N THR A 33 13.52 30.75 -5.87
CA THR A 33 12.57 31.66 -6.51
C THR A 33 11.28 31.63 -5.71
N THR A 34 10.73 32.81 -5.39
CA THR A 34 9.46 32.90 -4.63
C THR A 34 8.35 33.47 -5.51
N ALA A 35 7.11 33.06 -5.31
CA ALA A 35 5.94 33.58 -5.97
C ALA A 35 4.80 33.72 -4.95
N SER A 36 4.30 34.94 -4.75
CA SER A 36 3.28 35.26 -3.73
C SER A 36 2.00 35.87 -4.29
N THR A 37 1.98 36.24 -5.55
CA THR A 37 0.79 36.77 -6.23
C THR A 37 0.41 35.85 -7.42
N PRO A 38 -0.89 35.85 -7.83
CA PRO A 38 -1.33 35.04 -8.96
C PRO A 38 -0.50 35.25 -10.23
N ASP A 39 -0.18 36.51 -10.56
CA ASP A 39 0.61 36.83 -11.75
C ASP A 39 2.03 36.25 -11.66
N GLU A 40 2.70 36.39 -10.52
CA GLU A 40 4.03 35.83 -10.29
C GLU A 40 4.02 34.30 -10.35
N ILE A 41 2.98 33.65 -9.78
CA ILE A 41 2.84 32.20 -9.78
C ILE A 41 2.79 31.71 -11.24
N PHE A 42 1.85 32.19 -12.03
CA PHE A 42 1.68 31.72 -13.41
C PHE A 42 2.85 32.07 -14.33
N GLU A 43 3.55 33.18 -14.09
CA GLU A 43 4.74 33.56 -14.84
C GLU A 43 5.91 32.56 -14.61
N ARG A 44 5.98 31.94 -13.42
CA ARG A 44 7.11 31.10 -13.00
C ARG A 44 6.87 29.60 -13.16
N LEU A 45 5.66 29.17 -13.53
CA LEU A 45 5.35 27.72 -13.69
C LEU A 45 6.24 27.05 -14.77
N GLY A 46 6.61 27.73 -15.84
CA GLY A 46 7.44 27.20 -16.93
C GLY A 46 8.93 27.10 -16.59
N GLY A 47 9.36 27.46 -15.36
CA GLY A 47 10.75 27.29 -14.92
C GLY A 47 11.09 25.84 -14.64
N SER A 48 12.36 25.44 -14.77
CA SER A 48 12.82 24.12 -14.33
C SER A 48 13.27 24.21 -12.87
N TYR A 49 12.63 23.46 -11.97
CA TYR A 49 12.93 23.45 -10.53
C TYR A 49 13.25 22.03 -10.06
N ALA A 50 14.24 21.92 -9.21
CA ALA A 50 14.62 20.67 -8.55
C ALA A 50 13.61 20.27 -7.44
N LEU A 51 12.99 21.29 -6.82
CA LEU A 51 11.98 21.13 -5.78
C LEU A 51 10.98 22.29 -5.88
N ILE A 52 9.71 21.99 -5.63
CA ILE A 52 8.64 22.99 -5.55
C ILE A 52 7.99 22.85 -4.17
N MET A 53 7.87 23.94 -3.42
CA MET A 53 7.10 24.04 -2.19
C MET A 53 5.83 24.85 -2.49
N LEU A 54 4.66 24.23 -2.33
CA LEU A 54 3.37 24.81 -2.69
C LEU A 54 2.45 24.88 -1.47
N ASP A 55 2.03 26.09 -1.10
CA ASP A 55 0.88 26.24 -0.23
C ASP A 55 -0.42 25.95 -0.99
N LEU A 56 -1.27 25.15 -0.39
CA LEU A 56 -2.62 24.87 -0.92
C LEU A 56 -3.63 25.98 -0.59
N SER A 57 -3.35 26.78 0.45
CA SER A 57 -4.25 27.82 0.95
C SER A 57 -3.86 29.20 0.45
N LEU A 58 -3.72 29.37 -0.85
CA LEU A 58 -3.39 30.65 -1.50
C LEU A 58 -4.63 31.57 -1.54
N GLY A 59 -4.59 32.71 -0.88
CA GLY A 59 -5.74 33.58 -0.63
C GLY A 59 -6.56 33.98 -1.85
N GLU A 60 -5.92 34.43 -2.93
CA GLU A 60 -6.61 34.87 -4.17
C GLU A 60 -6.60 33.80 -5.27
N THR A 61 -5.88 32.69 -5.09
CA THR A 61 -5.71 31.62 -6.08
C THR A 61 -5.92 30.26 -5.41
N ASP A 62 -6.56 29.36 -6.14
CA ASP A 62 -6.74 27.99 -5.68
C ASP A 62 -5.42 27.20 -5.87
N GLY A 63 -4.79 26.74 -4.77
CA GLY A 63 -3.57 25.93 -4.79
C GLY A 63 -3.70 24.63 -5.61
N MET A 64 -4.89 24.02 -5.65
CA MET A 64 -5.17 22.87 -6.50
C MET A 64 -5.16 23.24 -8.00
N ARG A 65 -5.55 24.46 -8.35
CA ARG A 65 -5.44 24.97 -9.72
C ARG A 65 -3.99 25.21 -10.11
N VAL A 66 -3.19 25.78 -9.20
CA VAL A 66 -1.74 25.95 -9.38
C VAL A 66 -1.07 24.60 -9.57
N MET A 67 -1.40 23.62 -8.74
CA MET A 67 -0.86 22.27 -8.83
C MET A 67 -1.16 21.62 -10.20
N ARG A 68 -2.38 21.76 -10.74
CA ARG A 68 -2.72 21.24 -12.07
C ARG A 68 -1.90 21.91 -13.18
N ALA A 69 -1.76 23.23 -13.12
CA ALA A 69 -0.96 23.97 -14.10
C ALA A 69 0.53 23.58 -14.02
N LEU A 70 1.06 23.36 -12.82
CA LEU A 70 2.42 22.82 -12.62
C LEU A 70 2.60 21.43 -13.23
N ALA A 71 1.60 20.55 -13.11
CA ALA A 71 1.64 19.19 -13.66
C ALA A 71 1.73 19.20 -15.20
N GLU A 72 1.09 20.16 -15.86
CA GLU A 72 1.17 20.34 -17.32
C GLU A 72 2.55 20.82 -17.76
N GLU A 73 3.18 21.72 -17.01
CA GLU A 73 4.45 22.35 -17.37
C GLU A 73 5.67 21.52 -16.91
N GLN A 74 5.56 20.81 -15.77
CA GLN A 74 6.66 20.10 -15.12
C GLN A 74 6.24 18.71 -14.63
N PRO A 75 5.90 17.78 -15.52
CA PRO A 75 5.56 16.41 -15.13
C PRO A 75 6.75 15.73 -14.47
N GLY A 76 6.51 15.10 -13.31
CA GLY A 76 7.54 14.40 -12.53
C GLY A 76 8.33 15.29 -11.56
N ALA A 77 7.97 16.57 -11.40
CA ALA A 77 8.66 17.44 -10.44
C ALA A 77 8.51 16.96 -9.00
N ASN A 78 9.54 17.20 -8.18
CA ASN A 78 9.48 16.97 -6.73
C ASN A 78 8.63 18.08 -6.09
N LEU A 79 7.62 17.67 -5.29
CA LEU A 79 6.66 18.59 -4.69
C LEU A 79 6.60 18.40 -3.17
N VAL A 80 6.63 19.51 -2.45
CA VAL A 80 6.28 19.59 -1.03
C VAL A 80 4.97 20.37 -0.93
N LEU A 81 3.98 19.76 -0.31
CA LEU A 81 2.68 20.42 -0.05
C LEU A 81 2.68 21.04 1.35
N LEU A 82 2.22 22.28 1.44
CA LEU A 82 2.03 22.99 2.68
C LEU A 82 0.55 23.37 2.80
N THR A 83 -0.04 23.32 3.99
CA THR A 83 -1.41 23.79 4.19
C THR A 83 -1.71 24.05 5.66
N GLY A 84 -2.54 25.04 5.92
CA GLY A 84 -3.16 25.27 7.24
C GLY A 84 -4.49 24.52 7.43
N ALA A 85 -4.94 23.75 6.42
CA ALA A 85 -6.16 22.95 6.49
C ALA A 85 -5.94 21.66 7.31
N ASP A 86 -7.03 20.94 7.56
CA ASP A 86 -6.97 19.68 8.29
C ASP A 86 -6.22 18.57 7.53
N THR A 87 -5.86 17.51 8.27
CA THR A 87 -5.07 16.39 7.74
C THR A 87 -5.75 15.67 6.57
N SER A 88 -7.10 15.68 6.52
CA SER A 88 -7.86 15.01 5.46
C SER A 88 -7.71 15.75 4.12
N VAL A 89 -7.70 17.08 4.15
CA VAL A 89 -7.45 17.93 2.96
C VAL A 89 -6.03 17.71 2.45
N LEU A 90 -5.05 17.66 3.37
CA LEU A 90 -3.65 17.43 3.01
C LEU A 90 -3.43 16.08 2.35
N GLN A 91 -4.03 15.02 2.89
CA GLN A 91 -3.98 13.67 2.31
C GLN A 91 -4.65 13.61 0.92
N GLY A 92 -5.82 14.23 0.78
CA GLY A 92 -6.52 14.34 -0.50
C GLY A 92 -5.69 15.06 -1.55
N ALA A 93 -5.08 16.20 -1.19
CA ALA A 93 -4.22 16.98 -2.08
C ALA A 93 -2.95 16.20 -2.49
N ARG A 94 -2.33 15.49 -1.54
CA ARG A 94 -1.20 14.59 -1.82
C ARG A 94 -1.58 13.54 -2.87
N ARG A 95 -2.72 12.89 -2.70
CA ARG A 95 -3.19 11.87 -3.65
C ARG A 95 -3.43 12.46 -5.04
N VAL A 96 -4.03 13.64 -5.13
CA VAL A 96 -4.22 14.33 -6.42
C VAL A 96 -2.88 14.69 -7.06
N ALA A 97 -1.89 15.16 -6.27
CA ALA A 97 -0.55 15.47 -6.76
C ALA A 97 0.14 14.22 -7.36
N GLU A 98 0.10 13.09 -6.63
CA GLU A 98 0.66 11.81 -7.10
C GLU A 98 -0.02 11.33 -8.39
N LEU A 99 -1.34 11.41 -8.49
CA LEU A 99 -2.11 11.08 -9.69
C LEU A 99 -1.84 12.04 -10.85
N SER A 100 -1.44 13.27 -10.56
CA SER A 100 -1.04 14.27 -11.57
C SER A 100 0.43 14.11 -12.01
N GLY A 101 1.12 13.09 -11.52
CA GLY A 101 2.48 12.74 -11.93
C GLY A 101 3.59 13.40 -11.12
N PHE A 102 3.29 14.09 -10.02
CA PHE A 102 4.32 14.63 -9.13
C PHE A 102 4.95 13.57 -8.25
N ARG A 103 6.22 13.77 -7.89
CA ARG A 103 6.85 13.06 -6.79
C ARG A 103 6.66 13.87 -5.50
N VAL A 104 5.71 13.47 -4.66
CA VAL A 104 5.45 14.18 -3.40
C VAL A 104 6.49 13.78 -2.36
N VAL A 105 7.45 14.68 -2.10
CA VAL A 105 8.55 14.50 -1.16
C VAL A 105 8.06 14.58 0.28
N ALA A 106 7.20 15.55 0.58
CA ALA A 106 6.62 15.73 1.91
C ALA A 106 5.27 16.45 1.83
N SER A 107 4.49 16.31 2.90
CA SER A 107 3.23 17.02 3.10
C SER A 107 3.19 17.53 4.54
N VAL A 108 3.10 18.82 4.72
CA VAL A 108 3.33 19.52 5.99
C VAL A 108 2.12 20.36 6.37
N SER A 109 1.64 20.20 7.59
CA SER A 109 0.59 21.05 8.15
C SER A 109 1.19 22.31 8.78
N LYS A 110 0.65 23.48 8.47
CA LYS A 110 1.04 24.74 9.13
C LYS A 110 0.36 24.86 10.51
N PRO A 111 1.07 25.33 11.56
CA PRO A 111 2.42 25.85 11.56
C PRO A 111 3.48 24.74 11.57
N ALA A 112 4.37 24.72 10.57
CA ALA A 112 5.50 23.81 10.50
C ALA A 112 6.62 24.25 11.44
N SER A 113 7.30 23.32 12.08
CA SER A 113 8.50 23.63 12.85
C SER A 113 9.70 23.82 11.93
N ILE A 114 10.66 24.67 12.34
CA ILE A 114 11.90 24.89 11.59
C ILE A 114 12.65 23.54 11.40
N THR A 115 12.67 22.72 12.43
CA THR A 115 13.34 21.40 12.39
C THR A 115 12.72 20.48 11.33
N GLU A 116 11.40 20.46 11.22
CA GLU A 116 10.68 19.66 10.20
C GLU A 116 10.99 20.14 8.77
N LEU A 117 11.02 21.46 8.57
CA LEU A 117 11.39 22.05 7.28
C LEU A 117 12.87 21.79 6.93
N GLU A 118 13.78 21.85 7.91
CA GLU A 118 15.19 21.50 7.74
C GLU A 118 15.37 20.02 7.38
N GLU A 119 14.60 19.10 7.99
CA GLU A 119 14.63 17.67 7.67
C GLU A 119 14.19 17.41 6.23
N ILE A 120 13.17 18.10 5.76
CA ILE A 120 12.68 18.00 4.37
C ILE A 120 13.70 18.55 3.37
N LEU A 121 14.28 19.69 3.66
CA LEU A 121 15.25 20.34 2.77
C LEU A 121 16.60 19.62 2.74
N ARG A 122 17.03 19.03 3.84
CA ARG A 122 18.31 18.30 3.95
C ARG A 122 18.33 17.02 3.11
N PRO A 123 17.39 16.09 3.24
CA PRO A 123 17.31 14.92 2.36
C PRO A 123 17.13 15.27 0.88
N ALA A 124 16.39 16.31 0.58
CA ALA A 124 16.23 16.79 -0.80
C ALA A 124 17.55 17.34 -1.36
N GLY A 125 18.32 18.07 -0.56
CA GLY A 125 19.65 18.56 -0.93
C GLY A 125 20.65 17.42 -1.18
N ASP A 126 20.72 16.46 -0.26
CA ASP A 126 21.57 15.27 -0.39
C ASP A 126 21.12 14.34 -1.53
N TYR A 127 19.83 14.16 -1.69
CA TYR A 127 19.23 13.37 -2.77
C TYR A 127 19.49 13.98 -4.14
N LEU A 128 19.38 15.30 -4.26
CA LEU A 128 19.65 16.04 -5.51
C LEU A 128 21.14 16.13 -5.78
N GLY A 129 21.96 16.22 -4.76
CA GLY A 129 23.44 16.17 -4.88
C GLY A 129 23.94 14.79 -5.28
N ALA A 130 23.30 13.72 -4.79
CA ALA A 130 23.60 12.34 -5.16
C ALA A 130 23.09 12.01 -6.57
N GLN A 131 21.92 12.52 -6.97
CA GLN A 131 21.43 12.35 -8.36
C GLN A 131 22.21 13.14 -9.40
N GLN A 132 22.86 14.24 -9.01
CA GLN A 132 23.73 14.99 -9.91
C GLN A 132 25.15 14.40 -10.00
N ALA A 133 25.58 13.60 -9.01
CA ALA A 133 26.84 12.83 -9.06
C ALA A 133 26.69 11.51 -9.82
N THR A 134 25.49 10.96 -9.90
CA THR A 134 25.10 9.81 -10.73
C THR A 134 24.12 10.33 -11.79
N GLY A 135 24.63 10.75 -12.94
CA GLY A 135 23.82 11.34 -14.01
C GLY A 135 22.57 10.49 -14.30
N GLY A 136 21.49 11.11 -14.83
CA GLY A 136 20.19 10.53 -15.15
C GLY A 136 20.16 9.28 -16.05
N GLY A 137 21.16 8.43 -15.94
CA GLY A 137 21.29 7.09 -16.47
C GLY A 137 21.15 6.00 -15.38
N ASP A 138 21.50 6.30 -14.11
CA ASP A 138 21.59 5.24 -13.09
C ASP A 138 20.22 4.84 -12.51
N ASP A 139 19.26 5.75 -12.36
CA ASP A 139 17.92 5.40 -11.83
C ASP A 139 17.09 4.61 -12.86
N LEU A 140 17.17 4.98 -14.15
CA LEU A 140 16.61 4.17 -15.25
C LEU A 140 17.33 2.82 -15.37
N ASP A 141 18.63 2.78 -15.05
CA ASP A 141 19.43 1.57 -15.02
C ASP A 141 19.04 0.69 -13.79
N GLU A 142 18.74 1.28 -12.64
CA GLU A 142 18.37 0.53 -11.44
C GLU A 142 16.95 -0.08 -11.54
N GLU A 143 15.96 0.67 -12.04
CA GLU A 143 14.62 0.13 -12.31
C GLU A 143 14.67 -0.93 -13.42
N ALA A 144 15.42 -0.70 -14.46
CA ALA A 144 15.63 -1.67 -15.54
C ALA A 144 16.36 -2.93 -15.03
N ARG A 145 17.38 -2.77 -14.16
CA ARG A 145 18.09 -3.89 -13.53
C ARG A 145 17.15 -4.67 -12.60
N LEU A 146 16.34 -3.98 -11.82
CA LEU A 146 15.32 -4.61 -10.97
C LEU A 146 14.31 -5.37 -11.83
N ALA A 147 13.79 -4.78 -12.90
CA ALA A 147 12.87 -5.44 -13.81
C ALA A 147 13.47 -6.70 -14.45
N LEU A 148 14.73 -6.63 -14.89
CA LEU A 148 15.46 -7.80 -15.40
C LEU A 148 15.65 -8.88 -14.34
N SER A 149 15.98 -8.48 -13.10
CA SER A 149 16.17 -9.41 -11.98
C SER A 149 14.86 -10.08 -11.58
N VAL A 150 13.77 -9.32 -11.52
CA VAL A 150 12.42 -9.81 -11.24
C VAL A 150 11.95 -10.75 -12.37
N GLY A 151 12.15 -10.38 -13.63
CA GLY A 151 11.85 -11.23 -14.79
C GLY A 151 12.61 -12.55 -14.74
N ALA A 152 13.92 -12.50 -14.47
CA ALA A 152 14.75 -13.70 -14.33
C ALA A 152 14.35 -14.56 -13.11
N ALA A 153 13.89 -13.94 -12.02
CA ALA A 153 13.37 -14.64 -10.85
C ALA A 153 12.10 -15.43 -11.18
N LEU A 154 11.18 -14.84 -11.93
CA LEU A 154 9.98 -15.52 -12.42
C LEU A 154 10.35 -16.72 -13.33
N ASP A 155 11.26 -16.52 -14.28
CA ASP A 155 11.67 -17.56 -15.22
C ASP A 155 12.34 -18.75 -14.52
N LYS A 156 13.11 -18.48 -13.47
CA LYS A 156 13.81 -19.50 -12.68
C LYS A 156 12.98 -20.08 -11.52
N GLY A 157 11.81 -19.48 -11.22
CA GLY A 157 11.06 -19.80 -10.02
C GLY A 157 11.79 -19.44 -8.72
N SER A 158 12.63 -18.37 -8.76
CA SER A 158 13.36 -17.88 -7.58
C SER A 158 12.45 -17.07 -6.67
N LEU A 159 11.39 -17.71 -6.21
CA LEU A 159 10.35 -17.18 -5.33
C LEU A 159 10.16 -18.14 -4.16
N HIS A 160 9.65 -17.60 -3.05
CA HIS A 160 9.18 -18.44 -1.94
C HIS A 160 8.00 -17.79 -1.26
N LEU A 161 7.25 -18.57 -0.48
CA LEU A 161 6.16 -18.07 0.33
C LEU A 161 6.59 -17.95 1.80
N VAL A 162 6.05 -16.94 2.45
CA VAL A 162 5.98 -16.82 3.90
C VAL A 162 4.51 -16.74 4.30
N TYR A 163 4.19 -17.18 5.50
CA TYR A 163 2.82 -17.35 5.97
C TYR A 163 2.60 -16.52 7.21
N GLN A 164 1.59 -15.66 7.18
CA GLN A 164 1.18 -14.85 8.31
C GLN A 164 -0.11 -15.42 8.92
N PRO A 165 -0.14 -15.70 10.24
CA PRO A 165 -1.30 -16.30 10.89
C PRO A 165 -2.48 -15.35 10.97
N ILE A 166 -3.69 -15.92 10.86
CA ILE A 166 -4.99 -15.27 11.05
C ILE A 166 -5.69 -15.99 12.19
N VAL A 167 -6.11 -15.24 13.23
CA VAL A 167 -6.82 -15.76 14.39
C VAL A 167 -8.30 -15.41 14.37
N SER A 168 -9.12 -16.25 14.98
CA SER A 168 -10.48 -15.89 15.39
C SER A 168 -10.41 -15.01 16.63
N VAL A 169 -11.06 -13.85 16.62
CA VAL A 169 -11.09 -12.95 17.78
C VAL A 169 -11.93 -13.52 18.93
N ALA A 170 -12.83 -14.46 18.64
CA ALA A 170 -13.74 -15.05 19.62
C ALA A 170 -13.02 -16.00 20.61
N ASP A 171 -12.05 -16.79 20.11
CA ASP A 171 -11.35 -17.81 20.90
C ASP A 171 -9.83 -17.76 20.80
N ASN A 172 -9.28 -16.76 20.10
CA ASN A 172 -7.86 -16.57 19.83
C ASN A 172 -7.17 -17.76 19.12
N GLN A 173 -7.92 -18.68 18.50
CA GLN A 173 -7.34 -19.80 17.78
C GLN A 173 -6.89 -19.40 16.37
N ILE A 174 -5.71 -19.84 15.95
CA ILE A 174 -5.27 -19.68 14.56
C ILE A 174 -6.17 -20.51 13.65
N ARG A 175 -6.96 -19.85 12.80
CA ARG A 175 -7.91 -20.47 11.87
C ARG A 175 -7.38 -20.48 10.44
N GLY A 176 -6.57 -19.50 10.11
CA GLY A 176 -6.06 -19.33 8.75
C GLY A 176 -4.64 -18.78 8.72
N ALA A 177 -4.16 -18.60 7.51
CA ALA A 177 -2.94 -17.85 7.22
C ALA A 177 -3.02 -17.21 5.85
N GLU A 178 -2.31 -16.12 5.65
CA GLU A 178 -2.07 -15.50 4.35
C GLU A 178 -0.72 -15.91 3.81
N ALA A 179 -0.70 -16.34 2.54
CA ALA A 179 0.50 -16.68 1.79
C ALA A 179 1.05 -15.44 1.09
N LEU A 180 2.20 -14.99 1.52
CA LEU A 180 2.87 -13.78 1.06
C LEU A 180 4.11 -14.14 0.25
N VAL A 181 4.15 -13.77 -1.03
CA VAL A 181 5.29 -14.04 -1.91
C VAL A 181 6.49 -13.17 -1.58
N ARG A 182 7.69 -13.74 -1.70
CA ARG A 182 8.98 -13.06 -1.52
C ARG A 182 9.93 -13.43 -2.66
N LEU A 183 10.76 -12.47 -3.06
CA LEU A 183 11.86 -12.72 -3.97
C LEU A 183 12.97 -13.52 -3.26
N ALA A 184 13.56 -14.49 -3.96
CA ALA A 184 14.73 -15.24 -3.52
C ALA A 184 15.91 -14.92 -4.45
N VAL A 185 16.23 -13.64 -4.58
CA VAL A 185 17.29 -13.11 -5.45
C VAL A 185 18.32 -12.38 -4.60
N GLU A 186 19.59 -12.73 -4.75
CA GLU A 186 20.69 -12.13 -4.02
C GLU A 186 20.71 -10.60 -4.17
N GLY A 187 20.71 -9.89 -3.04
CA GLY A 187 20.64 -8.43 -2.98
C GLY A 187 19.21 -7.84 -3.01
N PHE A 188 18.17 -8.66 -3.22
CA PHE A 188 16.76 -8.22 -3.26
C PHE A 188 15.85 -8.99 -2.28
N GLU A 189 16.41 -9.79 -1.37
CA GLU A 189 15.65 -10.64 -0.44
C GLU A 189 14.75 -9.85 0.51
N SER A 190 15.16 -8.61 0.84
CA SER A 190 14.42 -7.70 1.72
C SER A 190 13.44 -6.80 0.98
N LEU A 191 13.36 -6.90 -0.36
CA LEU A 191 12.50 -6.02 -1.15
C LEU A 191 11.03 -6.35 -0.93
N SER A 192 10.26 -5.33 -0.51
CA SER A 192 8.81 -5.49 -0.31
C SER A 192 8.09 -5.84 -1.61
N PRO A 193 7.11 -6.75 -1.59
CA PRO A 193 6.23 -7.01 -2.73
C PRO A 193 5.59 -5.75 -3.31
N GLU A 194 5.26 -4.77 -2.49
CA GLU A 194 4.70 -3.47 -2.91
C GLU A 194 5.59 -2.74 -3.94
N ILE A 195 6.90 -3.03 -3.96
CA ILE A 195 7.84 -2.40 -4.90
C ILE A 195 7.95 -3.21 -6.19
N TRP A 196 8.07 -4.55 -6.11
CA TRP A 196 8.40 -5.35 -7.28
C TRP A 196 7.19 -6.01 -7.97
N VAL A 197 6.08 -6.24 -7.27
CA VAL A 197 4.84 -6.76 -7.90
C VAL A 197 4.31 -5.82 -8.97
N PRO A 198 4.23 -4.49 -8.77
CA PRO A 198 3.86 -3.57 -9.84
C PRO A 198 4.77 -3.63 -11.08
N ILE A 199 6.04 -4.02 -10.92
CA ILE A 199 6.94 -4.22 -12.06
C ILE A 199 6.50 -5.44 -12.86
N VAL A 200 6.17 -6.56 -12.20
CA VAL A 200 5.63 -7.77 -12.85
C VAL A 200 4.35 -7.45 -13.62
N GLU A 201 3.47 -6.65 -13.02
CA GLU A 201 2.21 -6.22 -13.63
C GLU A 201 2.46 -5.37 -14.90
N ARG A 202 3.37 -4.38 -14.83
CA ARG A 202 3.78 -3.58 -16.01
C ARG A 202 4.43 -4.43 -17.11
N MET A 203 5.10 -5.52 -16.74
CA MET A 203 5.65 -6.49 -17.71
C MET A 203 4.57 -7.39 -18.33
N GLY A 204 3.31 -7.30 -17.91
CA GLY A 204 2.22 -8.18 -18.35
C GLY A 204 2.38 -9.63 -17.89
N ARG A 205 3.11 -9.88 -16.78
CA ARG A 205 3.45 -11.21 -16.27
C ARG A 205 2.77 -11.56 -14.96
N SER A 206 1.68 -10.87 -14.63
CA SER A 206 0.89 -11.11 -13.40
C SER A 206 0.41 -12.56 -13.32
N CYS A 207 -0.12 -13.11 -14.40
CA CYS A 207 -0.56 -14.51 -14.48
C CYS A 207 0.59 -15.52 -14.22
N ASP A 208 1.83 -15.21 -14.67
CA ASP A 208 2.98 -16.07 -14.39
C ASP A 208 3.30 -16.10 -12.89
N LEU A 209 3.29 -14.91 -12.26
CA LEU A 209 3.49 -14.79 -10.82
C LEU A 209 2.42 -15.54 -10.05
N LEU A 210 1.15 -15.32 -10.38
CA LEU A 210 0.03 -16.02 -9.74
C LEU A 210 0.17 -17.54 -9.87
N ASP A 211 0.54 -18.04 -11.04
CA ASP A 211 0.77 -19.47 -11.27
C ASP A 211 1.86 -20.06 -10.38
N HIS A 212 2.96 -19.32 -10.14
CA HIS A 212 4.00 -19.73 -9.19
C HIS A 212 3.46 -19.78 -7.76
N VAL A 213 2.75 -18.71 -7.34
CA VAL A 213 2.17 -18.61 -6.00
C VAL A 213 1.17 -19.73 -5.73
N LEU A 214 0.23 -19.98 -6.65
CA LEU A 214 -0.76 -21.06 -6.50
C LEU A 214 -0.09 -22.43 -6.35
N ARG A 215 0.94 -22.75 -7.16
CA ARG A 215 1.64 -24.03 -7.08
C ARG A 215 2.41 -24.18 -5.76
N MET A 216 3.11 -23.14 -5.33
CA MET A 216 3.84 -23.14 -4.06
C MET A 216 2.88 -23.29 -2.88
N ALA A 217 1.80 -22.50 -2.83
CA ALA A 217 0.82 -22.59 -1.75
C ALA A 217 0.15 -23.97 -1.67
N ALA A 218 -0.21 -24.56 -2.81
CA ALA A 218 -0.73 -25.93 -2.86
C ALA A 218 0.27 -26.96 -2.37
N HIS A 219 1.55 -26.84 -2.78
CA HIS A 219 2.63 -27.74 -2.34
C HIS A 219 2.83 -27.65 -0.82
N ASP A 220 2.97 -26.44 -0.28
CA ASP A 220 3.22 -26.22 1.14
C ASP A 220 2.04 -26.71 1.98
N ARG A 221 0.81 -26.49 1.52
CA ARG A 221 -0.38 -27.00 2.21
C ARG A 221 -0.45 -28.52 2.26
N ILE A 222 0.08 -29.23 1.26
CA ILE A 222 0.19 -30.70 1.25
C ILE A 222 1.29 -31.16 2.20
N THR A 223 2.45 -30.52 2.15
CA THR A 223 3.69 -31.01 2.78
C THR A 223 3.85 -30.59 4.23
N VAL A 224 3.30 -29.41 4.61
CA VAL A 224 3.44 -28.86 5.96
C VAL A 224 2.19 -29.14 6.80
N PRO A 225 2.28 -29.99 7.86
CA PRO A 225 1.11 -30.40 8.65
C PRO A 225 0.34 -29.22 9.27
N ALA A 226 1.06 -28.20 9.75
CA ALA A 226 0.44 -27.02 10.36
C ALA A 226 -0.40 -26.22 9.35
N LEU A 227 0.07 -26.04 8.11
CA LEU A 227 -0.70 -25.37 7.06
C LEU A 227 -1.88 -26.23 6.57
N ARG A 228 -1.69 -27.56 6.52
CA ARG A 228 -2.78 -28.50 6.17
C ARG A 228 -3.91 -28.49 7.18
N ALA A 229 -3.62 -28.26 8.46
CA ALA A 229 -4.61 -28.23 9.54
C ALA A 229 -5.49 -26.97 9.52
N LEU A 230 -5.03 -25.85 8.93
CA LEU A 230 -5.76 -24.58 8.87
C LEU A 230 -7.13 -24.75 8.22
N GLU A 231 -8.12 -24.01 8.68
CA GLU A 231 -9.44 -23.92 8.06
C GLU A 231 -9.31 -23.26 6.66
N THR A 232 -8.61 -22.13 6.60
CA THR A 232 -8.42 -21.38 5.36
C THR A 232 -6.96 -21.01 5.11
N LEU A 233 -6.59 -20.91 3.84
CA LEU A 233 -5.32 -20.32 3.40
C LEU A 233 -5.63 -19.29 2.32
N SER A 234 -5.15 -18.06 2.52
CA SER A 234 -5.37 -16.96 1.60
C SER A 234 -4.22 -16.79 0.62
N VAL A 235 -4.54 -16.37 -0.60
CA VAL A 235 -3.58 -16.07 -1.67
C VAL A 235 -4.00 -14.78 -2.35
N ASN A 236 -3.06 -13.85 -2.52
CA ASN A 236 -3.27 -12.60 -3.23
C ASN A 236 -3.41 -12.82 -4.75
N VAL A 237 -4.39 -12.15 -5.36
CA VAL A 237 -4.70 -12.16 -6.78
C VAL A 237 -4.76 -10.72 -7.27
N SER A 238 -3.95 -10.38 -8.26
CA SER A 238 -4.03 -9.06 -8.88
C SER A 238 -5.36 -8.90 -9.62
N VAL A 239 -5.91 -7.70 -9.59
CA VAL A 239 -7.09 -7.38 -10.38
C VAL A 239 -6.87 -7.60 -11.88
N LEU A 240 -5.62 -7.49 -12.35
CA LEU A 240 -5.24 -7.77 -13.74
C LEU A 240 -5.44 -9.24 -14.11
N ASP A 241 -5.32 -10.16 -13.15
CA ASP A 241 -5.54 -11.60 -13.37
C ASP A 241 -7.02 -11.93 -13.59
N LEU A 242 -7.94 -11.05 -13.16
CA LEU A 242 -9.38 -11.22 -13.38
C LEU A 242 -9.78 -11.01 -14.85
N ALA A 243 -8.90 -10.51 -15.70
CA ALA A 243 -9.11 -10.48 -17.15
C ALA A 243 -8.90 -11.86 -17.80
N ASP A 244 -8.28 -12.82 -17.11
CA ASP A 244 -8.09 -14.19 -17.59
C ASP A 244 -9.29 -15.07 -17.26
N LEU A 245 -10.18 -15.26 -18.22
CA LEU A 245 -11.34 -16.13 -18.10
C LEU A 245 -11.01 -17.60 -17.78
N GLY A 246 -9.76 -18.04 -17.95
CA GLY A 246 -9.27 -19.38 -17.58
C GLY A 246 -8.84 -19.52 -16.13
N LEU A 247 -8.76 -18.42 -15.37
CA LEU A 247 -8.33 -18.42 -13.97
C LEU A 247 -9.14 -19.38 -13.08
N PRO A 248 -10.49 -19.46 -13.15
CA PRO A 248 -11.26 -20.35 -12.28
C PRO A 248 -10.89 -21.83 -12.42
N GLU A 249 -10.71 -22.30 -13.66
CA GLU A 249 -10.32 -23.71 -13.94
C GLU A 249 -8.87 -23.98 -13.54
N ARG A 250 -8.01 -22.99 -13.72
CA ARG A 250 -6.60 -23.07 -13.34
C ARG A 250 -6.44 -23.15 -11.81
N ALA A 251 -7.11 -22.27 -11.09
CA ALA A 251 -7.12 -22.26 -9.62
C ALA A 251 -7.67 -23.59 -9.06
N GLU A 252 -8.82 -24.07 -9.54
CA GLU A 252 -9.40 -25.35 -9.12
C GLU A 252 -8.45 -26.51 -9.38
N ARG A 253 -7.86 -26.58 -10.57
CA ARG A 253 -6.92 -27.65 -10.94
C ARG A 253 -5.68 -27.70 -10.08
N VAL A 254 -5.15 -26.54 -9.65
CA VAL A 254 -3.93 -26.43 -8.87
C VAL A 254 -4.22 -26.56 -7.38
N LEU A 255 -5.11 -25.74 -6.85
CA LEU A 255 -5.40 -25.64 -5.42
C LEU A 255 -6.29 -26.80 -4.93
N GLY A 256 -7.24 -27.25 -5.76
CA GLY A 256 -8.14 -28.35 -5.43
C GLY A 256 -7.45 -29.71 -5.22
N ARG A 257 -6.19 -29.83 -5.67
CA ARG A 257 -5.37 -31.02 -5.37
C ARG A 257 -4.89 -31.07 -3.91
N ALA A 258 -4.73 -29.91 -3.27
CA ALA A 258 -4.24 -29.82 -1.91
C ALA A 258 -5.37 -29.96 -0.88
N CYS A 259 -6.51 -29.34 -1.13
CA CYS A 259 -7.72 -29.42 -0.30
C CYS A 259 -8.91 -28.86 -1.09
N PRO A 260 -10.15 -29.08 -0.59
CA PRO A 260 -11.36 -28.51 -1.21
C PRO A 260 -11.27 -26.99 -1.39
N PRO A 261 -11.84 -26.44 -2.48
CA PRO A 261 -11.79 -25.00 -2.79
C PRO A 261 -12.30 -24.10 -1.66
N GLU A 262 -13.26 -24.55 -0.85
CA GLU A 262 -13.83 -23.82 0.28
C GLU A 262 -12.81 -23.48 1.37
N ARG A 263 -11.65 -24.14 1.34
CA ARG A 263 -10.54 -23.91 2.27
C ARG A 263 -9.51 -22.91 1.71
N TRP A 264 -9.76 -22.32 0.56
CA TRP A 264 -8.94 -21.29 -0.05
C TRP A 264 -9.70 -19.97 -0.12
N VAL A 265 -9.00 -18.89 0.17
CA VAL A 265 -9.49 -17.53 -0.01
C VAL A 265 -8.60 -16.83 -1.03
N LEU A 266 -9.18 -16.25 -2.05
CA LEU A 266 -8.47 -15.41 -2.99
C LEU A 266 -8.70 -13.95 -2.59
N GLU A 267 -7.63 -13.24 -2.27
CA GLU A 267 -7.67 -11.86 -1.83
C GLU A 267 -7.42 -10.94 -3.02
N ILE A 268 -8.35 -10.03 -3.26
CA ILE A 268 -8.34 -9.15 -4.41
C ILE A 268 -8.14 -7.73 -3.93
N THR A 269 -7.01 -7.13 -4.33
CA THR A 269 -6.72 -5.74 -4.01
C THR A 269 -7.67 -4.81 -4.74
N GLU A 270 -8.14 -3.78 -4.04
CA GLU A 270 -9.19 -2.89 -4.50
C GLU A 270 -8.74 -1.82 -5.49
N THR A 271 -7.43 -1.58 -5.58
CA THR A 271 -6.80 -0.37 -6.12
C THR A 271 -6.80 -0.20 -7.63
N ALA A 272 -7.17 -1.20 -8.42
CA ALA A 272 -7.10 -1.05 -9.88
C ALA A 272 -8.47 -0.85 -10.54
N GLU A 273 -8.55 0.11 -11.45
CA GLU A 273 -9.68 0.22 -12.37
C GLU A 273 -9.70 -0.99 -13.29
N VAL A 274 -10.82 -1.72 -13.30
CA VAL A 274 -11.01 -2.85 -14.19
C VAL A 274 -11.58 -2.34 -15.51
N ASP A 275 -10.75 -2.26 -16.53
CA ASP A 275 -11.18 -1.84 -17.88
C ASP A 275 -12.30 -2.73 -18.45
N LYS A 276 -12.40 -3.98 -17.94
CA LYS A 276 -13.39 -4.98 -18.34
C LYS A 276 -14.15 -5.54 -17.12
N LEU A 277 -15.00 -4.72 -16.53
CA LEU A 277 -15.79 -5.07 -15.35
C LEU A 277 -16.58 -6.37 -15.51
N ALA A 278 -17.13 -6.61 -16.70
CA ALA A 278 -17.93 -7.82 -16.98
C ALA A 278 -17.08 -9.10 -16.93
N ASP A 279 -15.85 -9.08 -17.47
CA ASP A 279 -14.95 -10.24 -17.48
C ASP A 279 -14.50 -10.55 -16.04
N ALA A 280 -14.15 -9.52 -15.27
CA ALA A 280 -13.77 -9.68 -13.86
C ALA A 280 -14.91 -10.27 -13.03
N LEU A 281 -16.13 -9.78 -13.22
CA LEU A 281 -17.30 -10.30 -12.50
C LEU A 281 -17.60 -11.76 -12.89
N ASP A 282 -17.45 -12.14 -14.17
CA ASP A 282 -17.58 -13.53 -14.62
C ASP A 282 -16.59 -14.44 -13.90
N VAL A 283 -15.32 -14.06 -13.86
CA VAL A 283 -14.25 -14.81 -13.16
C VAL A 283 -14.57 -14.96 -11.68
N LEU A 284 -14.95 -13.88 -10.99
CA LEU A 284 -15.27 -13.91 -9.57
C LEU A 284 -16.47 -14.80 -9.25
N ILE A 285 -17.54 -14.71 -10.05
CA ILE A 285 -18.72 -15.58 -9.91
C ILE A 285 -18.34 -17.04 -10.09
N ARG A 286 -17.56 -17.37 -11.12
CA ARG A 286 -17.14 -18.76 -11.38
C ARG A 286 -16.22 -19.30 -10.28
N LEU A 287 -15.32 -18.50 -9.73
CA LEU A 287 -14.54 -18.87 -8.55
C LEU A 287 -15.45 -19.19 -7.35
N ARG A 288 -16.47 -18.36 -7.09
CA ARG A 288 -17.47 -18.64 -6.04
C ARG A 288 -18.27 -19.93 -6.30
N LEU A 289 -18.70 -20.16 -7.52
CA LEU A 289 -19.41 -21.38 -7.90
C LEU A 289 -18.56 -22.64 -7.71
N LYS A 290 -17.24 -22.52 -7.83
CA LYS A 290 -16.31 -23.61 -7.53
C LYS A 290 -16.03 -23.78 -6.02
N GLY A 291 -16.52 -22.87 -5.17
CA GLY A 291 -16.43 -22.93 -3.71
C GLY A 291 -15.36 -22.03 -3.09
N PHE A 292 -14.52 -21.35 -3.88
CA PHE A 292 -13.48 -20.46 -3.34
C PHE A 292 -14.07 -19.32 -2.50
N GLY A 293 -13.45 -19.01 -1.36
CA GLY A 293 -13.67 -17.75 -0.66
C GLY A 293 -13.05 -16.60 -1.46
N LEU A 294 -13.68 -15.42 -1.42
CA LEU A 294 -13.15 -14.20 -2.00
C LEU A 294 -13.09 -13.13 -0.91
N ALA A 295 -11.95 -12.46 -0.77
CA ALA A 295 -11.78 -11.35 0.16
C ALA A 295 -11.54 -10.04 -0.61
N ALA A 296 -12.23 -8.99 -0.17
CA ALA A 296 -11.87 -7.63 -0.54
C ALA A 296 -10.74 -7.18 0.38
N ASP A 297 -9.60 -6.86 -0.21
CA ASP A 297 -8.39 -6.47 0.51
C ASP A 297 -8.25 -4.95 0.60
N ASP A 298 -7.50 -4.45 1.60
CA ASP A 298 -7.19 -3.03 1.81
C ASP A 298 -8.42 -2.10 1.92
N PHE A 299 -9.54 -2.57 2.48
CA PHE A 299 -10.74 -1.75 2.61
C PHE A 299 -10.49 -0.51 3.44
N GLY A 300 -10.73 0.65 2.81
CA GLY A 300 -10.51 1.98 3.40
C GLY A 300 -9.22 2.65 2.96
N SER A 301 -8.40 2.04 2.10
CA SER A 301 -7.19 2.66 1.55
C SER A 301 -7.47 3.80 0.54
N GLY A 302 -8.75 4.03 0.18
CA GLY A 302 -9.21 5.22 -0.55
C GLY A 302 -9.79 4.98 -1.95
N SER A 303 -9.73 3.76 -2.49
CA SER A 303 -10.31 3.43 -3.81
C SER A 303 -11.58 2.57 -3.74
N SER A 304 -11.93 2.10 -2.52
CA SER A 304 -13.12 1.29 -2.26
C SER A 304 -14.41 2.01 -2.58
N THR A 305 -15.12 1.53 -3.58
CA THR A 305 -16.50 1.97 -3.74
C THR A 305 -17.43 0.92 -3.12
N LEU A 306 -18.32 1.36 -2.22
CA LEU A 306 -19.41 0.54 -1.66
C LEU A 306 -20.19 -0.23 -2.76
N ALA A 307 -20.19 0.30 -3.99
CA ALA A 307 -20.78 -0.34 -5.15
C ALA A 307 -20.09 -1.69 -5.46
N ARG A 308 -18.74 -1.74 -5.47
CA ARG A 308 -17.98 -2.97 -5.75
C ARG A 308 -18.21 -4.04 -4.68
N LEU A 309 -18.20 -3.65 -3.40
CA LEU A 309 -18.48 -4.60 -2.31
C LEU A 309 -19.87 -5.22 -2.43
N ARG A 310 -20.85 -4.50 -3.00
CA ARG A 310 -22.20 -5.00 -3.20
C ARG A 310 -22.35 -5.82 -4.48
N GLU A 311 -21.57 -5.51 -5.51
CA GLU A 311 -21.66 -6.16 -6.83
C GLU A 311 -20.81 -7.43 -6.92
N TYR A 312 -19.66 -7.45 -6.23
CA TYR A 312 -18.76 -8.60 -6.25
C TYR A 312 -19.15 -9.63 -5.19
N PRO A 313 -19.04 -10.93 -5.50
CA PRO A 313 -19.48 -12.00 -4.61
C PRO A 313 -18.43 -12.30 -3.51
N PHE A 314 -17.98 -11.27 -2.78
CA PHE A 314 -17.06 -11.42 -1.68
C PHE A 314 -17.65 -12.26 -0.54
N THR A 315 -16.78 -12.86 0.27
CA THR A 315 -17.11 -13.62 1.48
C THR A 315 -16.50 -13.01 2.72
N SER A 316 -15.50 -12.16 2.54
CA SER A 316 -14.83 -11.46 3.62
C SER A 316 -14.33 -10.09 3.19
N LEU A 317 -14.13 -9.23 4.17
CA LEU A 317 -13.66 -7.87 4.06
C LEU A 317 -12.46 -7.72 4.99
N LYS A 318 -11.29 -7.31 4.49
CA LYS A 318 -10.10 -7.03 5.27
C LYS A 318 -10.05 -5.53 5.53
N ALA A 319 -10.21 -5.16 6.79
CA ALA A 319 -10.18 -3.76 7.23
C ALA A 319 -8.72 -3.34 7.41
N ASP A 320 -8.30 -2.33 6.65
CA ASP A 320 -6.93 -1.81 6.62
C ASP A 320 -6.41 -1.44 8.02
N ARG A 321 -5.11 -1.63 8.25
CA ARG A 321 -4.40 -1.34 9.51
C ARG A 321 -4.68 0.05 10.08
N ARG A 322 -5.02 1.04 9.25
CA ARG A 322 -5.36 2.41 9.70
C ARG A 322 -6.62 2.47 10.55
N PHE A 323 -7.50 1.47 10.44
CA PHE A 323 -8.71 1.36 11.26
C PHE A 323 -8.47 0.64 12.59
N VAL A 324 -7.33 -0.01 12.73
CA VAL A 324 -6.95 -0.78 13.92
C VAL A 324 -5.93 -0.03 14.78
N ARG A 325 -5.04 0.77 14.15
CA ARG A 325 -3.98 1.48 14.87
C ARG A 325 -4.51 2.55 15.78
N THR A 326 -4.16 2.44 17.06
CA THR A 326 -4.54 3.37 18.14
C THR A 326 -3.43 4.41 18.43
N GLU A 327 -2.43 4.55 17.56
CA GLU A 327 -1.35 5.50 17.74
C GLU A 327 -1.79 6.94 17.45
N HIS A 328 -1.47 7.86 18.40
CA HIS A 328 -1.64 9.32 18.32
C HIS A 328 -3.07 9.88 18.34
N HIS A 329 -3.61 10.07 19.55
CA HIS A 329 -4.71 10.99 19.91
C HIS A 329 -6.08 10.86 19.22
N ASP A 330 -6.30 9.88 18.33
CA ASP A 330 -7.57 9.69 17.62
C ASP A 330 -8.11 8.25 17.69
N ASN A 331 -7.98 7.62 18.86
CA ASN A 331 -8.48 6.25 19.11
C ASN A 331 -9.98 6.12 18.79
N GLU A 332 -10.76 7.16 19.08
CA GLU A 332 -12.20 7.18 18.83
C GLU A 332 -12.51 7.15 17.32
N HIS A 333 -11.69 7.83 16.49
CA HIS A 333 -11.89 7.81 15.04
C HIS A 333 -11.57 6.43 14.44
N ALA A 334 -10.44 5.83 14.81
CA ALA A 334 -10.05 4.49 14.36
C ALA A 334 -11.11 3.44 14.78
N GLU A 335 -11.56 3.46 16.04
CA GLU A 335 -12.63 2.59 16.52
C GLU A 335 -13.94 2.77 15.73
N ASN A 336 -14.36 4.02 15.48
CA ASN A 336 -15.56 4.31 14.72
C ASN A 336 -15.46 3.82 13.27
N MET A 337 -14.29 3.93 12.64
CA MET A 337 -14.06 3.42 11.29
C MET A 337 -14.08 1.89 11.24
N LEU A 338 -13.44 1.22 12.22
CA LEU A 338 -13.47 -0.24 12.30
C LEU A 338 -14.90 -0.74 12.57
N ARG A 339 -15.65 -0.07 13.45
CA ARG A 339 -17.06 -0.35 13.72
C ARG A 339 -17.91 -0.21 12.46
N ALA A 340 -17.70 0.86 11.66
CA ALA A 340 -18.39 1.05 10.41
C ALA A 340 -18.08 -0.07 9.39
N ALA A 341 -16.83 -0.57 9.35
CA ALA A 341 -16.47 -1.71 8.51
C ALA A 341 -17.16 -3.00 8.96
N VAL A 342 -17.28 -3.22 10.28
CA VAL A 342 -18.01 -4.38 10.86
C VAL A 342 -19.50 -4.30 10.55
N ASP A 343 -20.12 -3.14 10.73
CA ASP A 343 -21.55 -2.92 10.42
C ASP A 343 -21.83 -3.16 8.93
N LEU A 344 -20.93 -2.69 8.07
CA LEU A 344 -21.01 -2.94 6.62
C LEU A 344 -20.87 -4.42 6.29
N GLY A 345 -19.87 -5.09 6.89
CA GLY A 345 -19.68 -6.54 6.75
C GLY A 345 -20.94 -7.32 7.14
N ALA A 346 -21.51 -7.00 8.29
CA ALA A 346 -22.76 -7.61 8.77
C ALA A 346 -23.94 -7.36 7.79
N ALA A 347 -24.07 -6.13 7.28
CA ALA A 347 -25.13 -5.78 6.31
C ALA A 347 -25.00 -6.53 4.98
N LEU A 348 -23.77 -6.88 4.57
CA LEU A 348 -23.48 -7.58 3.32
C LEU A 348 -23.26 -9.10 3.52
N GLY A 349 -23.29 -9.61 4.75
CA GLY A 349 -23.02 -11.01 5.07
C GLY A 349 -21.56 -11.42 4.88
N LEU A 350 -20.62 -10.47 5.04
CA LEU A 350 -19.17 -10.66 4.92
C LEU A 350 -18.55 -10.85 6.29
N ARG A 351 -17.56 -11.74 6.41
CA ARG A 351 -16.68 -11.80 7.58
C ARG A 351 -15.70 -10.64 7.54
N VAL A 352 -15.44 -10.03 8.69
CA VAL A 352 -14.51 -8.90 8.80
C VAL A 352 -13.21 -9.36 9.44
N VAL A 353 -12.09 -9.08 8.77
CA VAL A 353 -10.73 -9.33 9.24
C VAL A 353 -10.09 -8.00 9.61
N ALA A 354 -9.70 -7.82 10.87
CA ALA A 354 -8.91 -6.67 11.31
C ALA A 354 -7.44 -6.89 10.95
N GLU A 355 -6.85 -6.01 10.16
CA GLU A 355 -5.46 -6.11 9.73
C GLU A 355 -4.52 -5.21 10.52
N GLY A 356 -3.23 -5.59 10.56
CA GLY A 356 -2.19 -4.78 11.17
C GLY A 356 -2.25 -4.70 12.68
N VAL A 357 -2.84 -5.69 13.36
CA VAL A 357 -2.86 -5.79 14.82
C VAL A 357 -1.43 -5.97 15.36
N GLU A 358 -0.89 -4.94 16.03
CA GLU A 358 0.48 -4.91 16.56
C GLU A 358 0.54 -5.01 18.09
N THR A 359 -0.59 -4.78 18.77
CA THR A 359 -0.69 -4.81 20.24
C THR A 359 -1.86 -5.67 20.72
N GLU A 360 -1.84 -6.02 22.02
CA GLU A 360 -2.96 -6.71 22.68
C GLU A 360 -4.22 -5.85 22.72
N ASP A 361 -4.07 -4.56 22.99
CA ASP A 361 -5.19 -3.61 23.04
C ASP A 361 -5.91 -3.52 21.68
N GLU A 362 -5.18 -3.57 20.59
CA GLU A 362 -5.75 -3.61 19.25
C GLU A 362 -6.50 -4.92 18.95
N LEU A 363 -6.02 -6.07 19.47
CA LEU A 363 -6.74 -7.33 19.35
C LEU A 363 -8.03 -7.31 20.19
N VAL A 364 -7.98 -6.71 21.38
CA VAL A 364 -9.15 -6.50 22.24
C VAL A 364 -10.14 -5.57 21.55
N LEU A 365 -9.68 -4.47 20.98
CA LEU A 365 -10.51 -3.55 20.18
C LEU A 365 -11.22 -4.28 19.04
N ALA A 366 -10.48 -5.06 18.23
CA ALA A 366 -11.07 -5.82 17.13
C ALA A 366 -12.17 -6.77 17.60
N ARG A 367 -12.00 -7.39 18.79
CA ARG A 367 -13.01 -8.25 19.43
C ARG A 367 -14.22 -7.44 19.88
N ASP A 368 -14.02 -6.34 20.59
CA ASP A 368 -15.09 -5.53 21.20
C ASP A 368 -15.95 -4.84 20.14
N VAL A 369 -15.36 -4.47 19.01
CA VAL A 369 -16.07 -3.92 17.86
C VAL A 369 -16.85 -4.99 17.10
N GLY A 370 -16.45 -6.28 17.21
CA GLY A 370 -17.15 -7.42 16.61
C GLY A 370 -16.55 -7.89 15.28
N CYS A 371 -15.25 -7.71 15.05
CA CYS A 371 -14.56 -8.41 13.97
C CYS A 371 -14.65 -9.92 14.14
N ASP A 372 -14.59 -10.68 13.04
CA ASP A 372 -14.58 -12.15 13.07
C ASP A 372 -13.16 -12.69 13.26
N LEU A 373 -12.22 -12.08 12.57
CA LEU A 373 -10.83 -12.50 12.46
C LEU A 373 -9.88 -11.31 12.68
N ALA A 374 -8.64 -11.62 13.03
CA ALA A 374 -7.57 -10.62 13.16
C ALA A 374 -6.25 -11.16 12.61
N GLN A 375 -5.43 -10.26 12.05
CA GLN A 375 -4.10 -10.52 11.52
C GLN A 375 -3.16 -9.37 11.86
N GLY A 376 -1.92 -9.68 12.23
CA GLY A 376 -0.93 -8.66 12.53
C GLY A 376 0.29 -9.19 13.25
N TYR A 377 1.26 -8.32 13.50
CA TYR A 377 2.54 -8.71 14.10
C TYR A 377 2.43 -9.10 15.56
N TYR A 378 1.40 -8.68 16.26
CA TYR A 378 1.11 -9.14 17.61
C TYR A 378 0.81 -10.64 17.64
N ILE A 379 0.07 -11.15 16.65
CA ILE A 379 -0.25 -12.56 16.49
C ILE A 379 0.97 -13.32 16.00
N GLY A 380 1.59 -12.84 14.92
CA GLY A 380 2.81 -13.40 14.39
C GLY A 380 3.29 -12.68 13.13
N ARG A 381 4.62 -12.53 13.02
CA ARG A 381 5.22 -12.07 11.77
C ARG A 381 5.15 -13.17 10.72
N PRO A 382 5.13 -12.84 9.43
CA PRO A 382 5.20 -13.84 8.37
C PRO A 382 6.45 -14.71 8.52
N VAL A 383 6.28 -16.03 8.49
CA VAL A 383 7.37 -17.00 8.61
C VAL A 383 7.35 -17.98 7.44
N ARG A 384 8.48 -18.64 7.16
CA ARG A 384 8.54 -19.70 6.17
C ARG A 384 7.65 -20.89 6.58
N ALA A 385 7.22 -21.67 5.59
CA ALA A 385 6.30 -22.79 5.78
C ALA A 385 6.77 -23.75 6.89
N GLU A 386 8.08 -24.07 6.92
CA GLU A 386 8.67 -25.01 7.90
C GLU A 386 8.60 -24.48 9.34
N ALA A 387 8.63 -23.15 9.52
CA ALA A 387 8.57 -22.50 10.84
C ALA A 387 7.14 -22.26 11.31
N PHE A 388 6.12 -22.41 10.44
CA PHE A 388 4.74 -22.06 10.76
C PHE A 388 4.19 -22.90 11.93
N GLY A 389 4.56 -24.17 12.03
CA GLY A 389 4.15 -25.03 13.16
C GLY A 389 4.70 -24.57 14.50
N ILE A 390 5.92 -24.02 14.53
CA ILE A 390 6.52 -23.44 15.74
C ILE A 390 5.77 -22.17 16.15
N LEU A 391 5.42 -21.31 15.18
CA LEU A 391 4.65 -20.10 15.43
C LEU A 391 3.29 -20.43 16.05
N VAL A 392 2.55 -21.41 15.49
CA VAL A 392 1.25 -21.86 16.04
C VAL A 392 1.40 -22.36 17.48
N ALA A 393 2.42 -23.18 17.75
CA ALA A 393 2.67 -23.68 19.09
C ALA A 393 2.99 -22.56 20.11
N SER A 394 3.82 -21.60 19.71
CA SER A 394 4.18 -20.44 20.54
C SER A 394 2.97 -19.55 20.85
N TRP A 395 2.11 -19.34 19.87
CA TRP A 395 0.87 -18.58 20.05
C TRP A 395 -0.06 -19.27 21.05
N ASN A 396 -0.28 -20.58 20.91
CA ASN A 396 -1.15 -21.34 21.81
C ASN A 396 -0.65 -21.33 23.26
N VAL A 397 0.68 -21.36 23.50
CA VAL A 397 1.25 -21.24 24.83
C VAL A 397 0.95 -19.88 25.43
N ARG A 398 1.17 -18.80 24.66
CA ARG A 398 0.90 -17.41 25.12
C ARG A 398 -0.56 -17.24 25.53
N ILE A 399 -1.51 -17.68 24.69
CA ILE A 399 -2.94 -17.57 25.02
C ILE A 399 -3.32 -18.39 26.25
N ALA A 400 -2.69 -19.55 26.50
CA ALA A 400 -2.95 -20.35 27.70
C ALA A 400 -2.44 -19.69 28.99
N GLU A 401 -1.37 -18.88 28.91
CA GLU A 401 -0.82 -18.12 30.03
C GLU A 401 -1.69 -16.90 30.38
N ASP A 402 -2.28 -16.24 29.38
CA ASP A 402 -3.17 -15.07 29.57
C ASP A 402 -4.54 -15.42 30.19
N VAL A 403 -4.91 -16.70 30.24
CA VAL A 403 -6.17 -17.19 30.84
C VAL A 403 -6.03 -17.51 32.36
N HIS A 404 -4.83 -17.43 32.91
CA HIS A 404 -4.52 -17.70 34.32
C HIS A 404 -4.09 -16.45 35.08
#